data_83ba511ce195c05515b7129dcfbb5898
#
_entry.id   83ba511ce195c05515b7129dcfbb5898
#
_cell.length_a   1.000
_cell.length_b   1.000
_cell.length_c   1.000
_cell.angle_alpha   90.00
_cell.angle_beta   90.00
_cell.angle_gamma   90.00
#
_symmetry.space_group_name_H-M   'P 1'
#
loop_
_entity.id
_entity.type
_entity.pdbx_description
1 polymer ?
#
loop_
_entity_poly.entity_id
_entity_poly.type
_entity_poly.pdbx_seq_one_letter_code
_entity_poly.pdbx_strand_id
1 'polypeptide(L)'
;MKPTRPASLAIVVLLAAGCHLSDDSGFVPLFLQDGVPQGWIVRAWDDVRNPAQGNPVWKVENGILRGGEPRGSWLLSEREYTDFILEFEFKLGETGNSGCALRVPLRGDPAFDGMELQMADFRYNPSAKDSELTGGIYRAIAPIRQVYRPTEWNHYRVVLNGSHLEVALNGETIQDLDLDQQNQVVKRHDGSDAPPVKDRPRKGRIGFQELSRGGSHVEIRQARIKAMD
;
A
#
# COMPACT_ATOMS: atom_id res chain seq x y z
N MET A 1 9.79 73.64 -18.44
CA MET A 1 9.06 72.41 -18.83
C MET A 1 9.75 71.22 -18.21
N LYS A 2 9.09 70.57 -17.24
CA LYS A 2 9.61 69.30 -16.61
C LYS A 2 8.94 68.12 -17.33
N PRO A 3 9.65 67.07 -17.67
CA PRO A 3 9.03 65.87 -18.28
C PRO A 3 8.33 65.03 -17.23
N THR A 4 7.07 64.68 -17.51
CA THR A 4 6.26 63.73 -16.74
C THR A 4 6.67 62.31 -17.08
N ARG A 5 6.97 61.52 -16.04
CA ARG A 5 7.25 60.07 -16.15
C ARG A 5 5.92 59.29 -16.26
N PRO A 6 5.81 58.26 -17.09
CA PRO A 6 4.66 57.42 -17.14
C PRO A 6 4.66 56.46 -15.94
N ALA A 7 3.48 56.28 -15.34
CA ALA A 7 3.26 55.29 -14.27
C ALA A 7 3.16 53.90 -14.86
N SER A 8 4.04 52.99 -14.43
CA SER A 8 3.96 51.57 -14.78
C SER A 8 2.86 50.89 -13.94
N LEU A 9 1.86 50.37 -14.61
CA LEU A 9 0.79 49.55 -14.02
C LEU A 9 1.33 48.11 -13.84
N ALA A 10 1.60 47.72 -12.61
CA ALA A 10 1.96 46.32 -12.28
C ALA A 10 0.69 45.49 -12.25
N ILE A 11 0.54 44.56 -13.17
CA ILE A 11 -0.52 43.54 -13.17
C ILE A 11 -0.09 42.45 -12.19
N VAL A 12 -0.73 42.38 -11.05
CA VAL A 12 -0.61 41.25 -10.11
C VAL A 12 -1.48 40.10 -10.61
N VAL A 13 -0.87 39.08 -11.20
CA VAL A 13 -1.54 37.82 -11.53
C VAL A 13 -1.67 37.00 -10.22
N LEU A 14 -2.86 37.00 -9.65
CA LEU A 14 -3.18 36.04 -8.59
C LEU A 14 -3.32 34.66 -9.23
N LEU A 15 -2.31 33.80 -9.04
CA LEU A 15 -2.44 32.37 -9.25
C LEU A 15 -3.35 31.81 -8.14
N ALA A 16 -4.61 31.54 -8.48
CA ALA A 16 -5.50 30.77 -7.65
C ALA A 16 -4.97 29.33 -7.60
N ALA A 17 -4.29 28.96 -6.52
CA ALA A 17 -4.03 27.57 -6.19
C ALA A 17 -5.39 26.89 -5.97
N GLY A 18 -5.84 26.13 -6.96
CA GLY A 18 -7.03 25.29 -6.81
C GLY A 18 -6.76 24.24 -5.73
N CYS A 19 -7.27 24.48 -4.52
CA CYS A 19 -7.46 23.41 -3.55
C CYS A 19 -8.45 22.44 -4.18
N HIS A 20 -7.96 21.32 -4.71
CA HIS A 20 -8.78 20.15 -4.90
C HIS A 20 -9.19 19.70 -3.49
N LEU A 21 -10.38 20.08 -3.07
CA LEU A 21 -11.05 19.46 -1.92
C LEU A 21 -11.25 17.99 -2.32
N SER A 22 -10.42 17.10 -1.78
CA SER A 22 -10.69 15.66 -1.85
C SER A 22 -12.05 15.44 -1.19
N ASP A 23 -12.97 14.78 -1.91
CA ASP A 23 -14.24 14.34 -1.32
C ASP A 23 -13.95 13.27 -0.27
N ASP A 24 -13.74 13.70 0.97
CA ASP A 24 -13.49 12.85 2.14
C ASP A 24 -14.75 12.10 2.60
N SER A 25 -15.89 12.30 1.94
CA SER A 25 -17.15 11.67 2.30
C SER A 25 -17.05 10.13 2.10
N GLY A 26 -17.46 9.39 3.11
CA GLY A 26 -17.52 7.93 3.09
C GLY A 26 -16.23 7.19 3.42
N PHE A 27 -15.13 7.87 3.71
CA PHE A 27 -13.95 7.23 4.27
C PHE A 27 -14.13 6.89 5.75
N VAL A 28 -13.69 5.69 6.12
CA VAL A 28 -13.66 5.20 7.50
C VAL A 28 -12.20 4.95 7.88
N PRO A 29 -11.71 5.52 9.00
CA PRO A 29 -10.38 5.21 9.51
C PRO A 29 -10.25 3.72 9.87
N LEU A 30 -9.10 3.13 9.57
CA LEU A 30 -8.83 1.71 9.86
C LEU A 30 -8.35 1.49 11.30
N PHE A 31 -7.65 2.47 11.89
CA PHE A 31 -7.08 2.39 13.22
C PHE A 31 -7.52 3.62 14.04
N LEU A 32 -8.56 3.41 14.86
CA LEU A 32 -9.22 4.51 15.60
C LEU A 32 -8.63 4.74 17.00
N GLN A 33 -7.98 3.74 17.57
CA GLN A 33 -7.52 3.74 18.95
C GLN A 33 -6.14 3.13 19.09
N ASP A 34 -5.38 3.63 20.02
CA ASP A 34 -4.11 3.03 20.41
C ASP A 34 -4.33 1.64 21.03
N GLY A 35 -3.37 0.75 20.89
CA GLY A 35 -3.42 -0.62 21.35
C GLY A 35 -3.43 -1.64 20.21
N VAL A 36 -3.87 -2.85 20.50
CA VAL A 36 -4.01 -3.93 19.50
C VAL A 36 -5.22 -3.63 18.60
N PRO A 37 -5.06 -3.60 17.27
CA PRO A 37 -6.16 -3.29 16.36
C PRO A 37 -7.34 -4.26 16.48
N GLN A 38 -8.54 -3.73 16.74
CA GLN A 38 -9.77 -4.51 16.79
C GLN A 38 -10.31 -4.75 15.38
N GLY A 39 -10.86 -5.96 15.09
CA GLY A 39 -11.34 -6.33 13.75
C GLY A 39 -10.22 -6.73 12.79
N TRP A 40 -9.06 -7.07 13.34
CA TRP A 40 -7.90 -7.54 12.61
C TRP A 40 -7.34 -8.82 13.20
N ILE A 41 -6.76 -9.68 12.34
CA ILE A 41 -6.15 -10.95 12.72
C ILE A 41 -4.69 -11.00 12.27
N VAL A 42 -3.83 -11.57 13.11
CA VAL A 42 -2.41 -11.77 12.78
C VAL A 42 -2.22 -13.20 12.27
N ARG A 43 -1.60 -13.32 11.10
CA ARG A 43 -1.40 -14.60 10.39
C ARG A 43 0.04 -14.74 9.91
N ALA A 44 0.46 -16.00 9.66
CA ALA A 44 1.77 -16.29 9.10
C ALA A 44 1.92 -15.68 7.69
N TRP A 45 3.13 -15.26 7.36
CA TRP A 45 3.41 -14.53 6.11
C TRP A 45 3.30 -15.42 4.87
N ASP A 46 3.62 -16.70 4.98
CA ASP A 46 3.71 -17.66 3.88
C ASP A 46 2.42 -18.49 3.68
N ASP A 47 1.61 -18.58 4.71
CA ASP A 47 0.28 -19.22 4.64
C ASP A 47 -0.64 -18.71 5.75
N VAL A 48 -1.55 -17.84 5.37
CA VAL A 48 -2.48 -17.18 6.31
C VAL A 48 -3.54 -18.09 6.93
N ARG A 49 -3.58 -19.39 6.60
CA ARG A 49 -4.34 -20.38 7.38
C ARG A 49 -3.75 -20.54 8.77
N ASN A 50 -2.44 -20.33 8.90
CA ASN A 50 -1.69 -20.55 10.12
C ASN A 50 -1.58 -19.26 10.96
N PRO A 51 -1.52 -19.35 12.28
CA PRO A 51 -1.12 -18.23 13.12
C PRO A 51 0.35 -17.87 12.84
N ALA A 52 0.72 -16.62 13.03
CA ALA A 52 2.11 -16.20 12.93
C ALA A 52 2.96 -16.83 14.04
N GLN A 53 4.18 -17.26 13.72
CA GLN A 53 5.10 -17.84 14.69
C GLN A 53 5.55 -16.80 15.71
N GLY A 54 5.66 -17.20 16.97
CA GLY A 54 6.14 -16.34 18.05
C GLY A 54 5.14 -15.27 18.50
N ASN A 55 3.91 -15.31 17.98
CA ASN A 55 2.83 -14.38 18.33
C ASN A 55 3.25 -12.90 18.25
N PRO A 56 3.70 -12.41 17.09
CA PRO A 56 4.05 -11.00 16.92
C PRO A 56 2.87 -10.10 17.21
N VAL A 57 3.12 -9.00 17.92
CA VAL A 57 2.08 -8.05 18.30
C VAL A 57 2.12 -6.84 17.39
N TRP A 58 1.07 -6.67 16.59
CA TRP A 58 0.82 -5.43 15.90
C TRP A 58 0.14 -4.44 16.85
N LYS A 59 0.61 -3.20 16.90
CA LYS A 59 0.13 -2.21 17.84
C LYS A 59 0.04 -0.82 17.22
N VAL A 60 -0.99 -0.09 17.60
CA VAL A 60 -1.12 1.33 17.31
C VAL A 60 -0.62 2.11 18.52
N GLU A 61 0.27 3.06 18.31
CA GLU A 61 0.77 3.98 19.32
C GLU A 61 0.82 5.40 18.74
N ASN A 62 0.13 6.32 19.36
CA ASN A 62 0.01 7.71 18.89
C ASN A 62 -0.48 7.79 17.43
N GLY A 63 -1.45 6.96 17.06
CA GLY A 63 -2.02 6.90 15.72
C GLY A 63 -1.11 6.26 14.65
N ILE A 64 -0.01 5.65 15.04
CA ILE A 64 0.91 4.92 14.14
C ILE A 64 0.84 3.43 14.43
N LEU A 65 0.43 2.65 13.42
CA LEU A 65 0.49 1.19 13.47
C LEU A 65 1.92 0.73 13.18
N ARG A 66 2.41 -0.20 14.01
CA ARG A 66 3.69 -0.88 13.84
C ARG A 66 3.52 -2.39 13.90
N GLY A 67 4.24 -3.08 13.03
CA GLY A 67 4.43 -4.52 13.14
C GLY A 67 5.40 -4.86 14.26
N GLY A 68 5.18 -6.01 14.93
CA GLY A 68 6.00 -6.48 16.04
C GLY A 68 6.92 -7.64 15.67
N GLU A 69 7.88 -7.91 16.55
CA GLU A 69 8.73 -9.09 16.48
C GLU A 69 8.03 -10.34 17.08
N PRO A 70 8.36 -11.54 16.59
CA PRO A 70 9.26 -11.77 15.45
C PRO A 70 8.62 -11.38 14.11
N ARG A 71 9.46 -11.00 13.14
CA ARG A 71 9.02 -10.78 11.76
C ARG A 71 8.37 -12.03 11.16
N GLY A 72 7.56 -11.89 10.12
CA GLY A 72 6.93 -13.03 9.45
C GLY A 72 5.43 -13.07 9.66
N SER A 73 4.77 -11.93 9.63
CA SER A 73 3.33 -11.85 9.82
C SER A 73 2.62 -10.92 8.84
N TRP A 74 1.35 -11.22 8.63
CA TRP A 74 0.33 -10.33 8.09
C TRP A 74 -0.64 -9.91 9.19
N LEU A 75 -0.99 -8.65 9.22
CA LEU A 75 -2.17 -8.12 9.89
C LEU A 75 -3.27 -8.00 8.84
N LEU A 76 -4.30 -8.84 8.90
CA LEU A 76 -5.40 -8.88 7.93
C LEU A 76 -6.71 -8.42 8.55
N SER A 77 -7.52 -7.68 7.80
CA SER A 77 -8.87 -7.31 8.24
C SER A 77 -9.76 -8.54 8.41
N GLU A 78 -10.63 -8.57 9.42
CA GLU A 78 -11.69 -9.59 9.51
C GLU A 78 -12.76 -9.38 8.44
N ARG A 79 -13.01 -8.11 8.08
CA ARG A 79 -13.91 -7.74 7.00
C ARG A 79 -13.27 -7.99 5.63
N GLU A 80 -14.10 -8.42 4.67
CA GLU A 80 -13.74 -8.53 3.25
C GLU A 80 -14.28 -7.34 2.47
N TYR A 81 -13.58 -6.97 1.40
CA TYR A 81 -13.92 -5.87 0.51
C TYR A 81 -13.89 -6.35 -0.94
N THR A 82 -14.81 -5.83 -1.76
CA THR A 82 -14.86 -6.05 -3.21
C THR A 82 -14.27 -4.84 -3.92
N ASP A 83 -14.98 -3.72 -3.92
CA ASP A 83 -14.56 -2.48 -4.52
C ASP A 83 -14.32 -1.43 -3.43
N PHE A 84 -13.20 -0.74 -3.53
CA PHE A 84 -12.82 0.20 -2.48
C PHE A 84 -11.76 1.21 -2.93
N ILE A 85 -11.69 2.31 -2.19
CA ILE A 85 -10.54 3.21 -2.17
C ILE A 85 -9.85 3.04 -0.83
N LEU A 86 -8.54 2.73 -0.85
CA LEU A 86 -7.70 2.61 0.35
C LEU A 86 -6.60 3.66 0.29
N GLU A 87 -6.46 4.43 1.35
CA GLU A 87 -5.41 5.43 1.48
C GLU A 87 -4.66 5.24 2.79
N PHE A 88 -3.35 5.38 2.75
CA PHE A 88 -2.51 5.35 3.94
C PHE A 88 -1.14 5.96 3.67
N GLU A 89 -0.49 6.40 4.73
CA GLU A 89 0.93 6.73 4.70
C GLU A 89 1.74 5.61 5.34
N PHE A 90 2.88 5.30 4.75
CA PHE A 90 3.83 4.32 5.28
C PHE A 90 5.25 4.85 5.29
N LYS A 91 6.05 4.35 6.21
CA LYS A 91 7.48 4.61 6.28
C LYS A 91 8.22 3.30 6.54
N LEU A 92 9.31 3.08 5.81
CA LEU A 92 10.20 1.94 5.97
C LEU A 92 11.57 2.41 6.45
N GLY A 93 12.20 1.61 7.32
CA GLY A 93 13.63 1.75 7.59
C GLY A 93 14.47 1.18 6.44
N GLU A 94 15.79 1.25 6.56
CA GLU A 94 16.74 0.86 5.50
C GLU A 94 16.67 -0.61 5.09
N THR A 95 16.22 -1.49 5.98
CA THR A 95 16.00 -2.91 5.69
C THR A 95 14.52 -3.27 5.82
N GLY A 96 13.65 -2.28 5.56
CA GLY A 96 12.21 -2.43 5.63
C GLY A 96 11.68 -3.26 4.47
N ASN A 97 10.82 -4.23 4.80
CA ASN A 97 10.06 -5.03 3.85
C ASN A 97 8.67 -5.28 4.42
N SER A 98 7.69 -4.81 3.72
CA SER A 98 6.28 -4.88 4.03
C SER A 98 5.49 -5.04 2.72
N GLY A 99 4.19 -5.15 2.81
CA GLY A 99 3.28 -5.18 1.68
C GLY A 99 1.89 -4.77 2.12
N CYS A 100 1.10 -4.26 1.18
CA CYS A 100 -0.32 -4.04 1.37
C CYS A 100 -1.10 -5.16 0.68
N ALA A 101 -1.82 -5.97 1.47
CA ALA A 101 -2.68 -7.03 0.97
C ALA A 101 -3.96 -6.44 0.35
N LEU A 102 -4.31 -6.90 -0.85
CA LEU A 102 -5.48 -6.47 -1.60
C LEU A 102 -6.31 -7.69 -2.00
N ARG A 103 -7.57 -7.77 -1.56
CA ARG A 103 -8.52 -8.84 -1.85
C ARG A 103 -7.99 -10.25 -1.52
N VAL A 104 -7.31 -10.38 -0.39
CA VAL A 104 -6.65 -11.64 0.01
C VAL A 104 -7.67 -12.62 0.62
N PRO A 105 -7.71 -13.89 0.17
CA PRO A 105 -8.48 -14.94 0.84
C PRO A 105 -7.77 -15.36 2.14
N LEU A 106 -8.51 -15.93 3.11
CA LEU A 106 -7.90 -16.45 4.34
C LEU A 106 -7.29 -17.85 4.10
N ARG A 107 -6.43 -17.95 3.09
CA ARG A 107 -5.69 -19.18 2.73
C ARG A 107 -4.48 -18.84 1.86
N GLY A 108 -3.44 -19.68 1.97
CA GLY A 108 -2.24 -19.56 1.16
C GLY A 108 -1.43 -18.30 1.44
N ASP A 109 -0.58 -17.94 0.51
CA ASP A 109 0.28 -16.76 0.59
C ASP A 109 -0.41 -15.54 -0.03
N PRO A 110 -0.65 -14.47 0.73
CA PRO A 110 -1.30 -13.25 0.24
C PRO A 110 -0.70 -12.65 -1.02
N ALA A 111 0.61 -12.75 -1.19
CA ALA A 111 1.32 -12.24 -2.36
C ALA A 111 0.94 -12.94 -3.67
N PHE A 112 0.45 -14.19 -3.58
CA PHE A 112 0.15 -15.02 -4.74
C PHE A 112 -1.30 -15.48 -4.84
N ASP A 113 -1.98 -15.66 -3.71
CA ASP A 113 -3.38 -16.12 -3.65
C ASP A 113 -4.37 -14.95 -3.53
N GLY A 114 -3.88 -13.76 -3.28
CA GLY A 114 -4.50 -12.44 -3.41
C GLY A 114 -3.62 -11.54 -4.26
N MET A 115 -3.50 -10.29 -3.90
CA MET A 115 -2.52 -9.36 -4.46
C MET A 115 -1.76 -8.69 -3.32
N GLU A 116 -0.45 -8.57 -3.48
CA GLU A 116 0.40 -7.74 -2.62
C GLU A 116 0.87 -6.53 -3.41
N LEU A 117 0.48 -5.33 -2.98
CA LEU A 117 1.12 -4.10 -3.38
C LEU A 117 2.36 -3.91 -2.52
N GLN A 118 3.53 -4.05 -3.14
CA GLN A 118 4.80 -4.13 -2.43
C GLN A 118 5.19 -2.81 -1.76
N MET A 119 5.77 -2.94 -0.57
CA MET A 119 6.42 -1.89 0.21
C MET A 119 7.79 -2.39 0.66
N ALA A 120 8.81 -2.32 -0.19
CA ALA A 120 10.16 -2.75 0.12
C ALA A 120 11.18 -1.67 -0.23
N ASP A 121 12.07 -1.37 0.72
CA ASP A 121 13.24 -0.56 0.45
C ASP A 121 14.24 -1.38 -0.41
N PHE A 122 14.84 -0.75 -1.42
CA PHE A 122 15.76 -1.42 -2.33
C PHE A 122 17.00 -2.00 -1.61
N ARG A 123 17.34 -1.50 -0.42
CA ARG A 123 18.46 -1.99 0.41
C ARG A 123 18.13 -3.30 1.12
N TYR A 124 16.84 -3.65 1.27
CA TYR A 124 16.43 -4.95 1.81
C TYR A 124 16.91 -6.10 0.92
N ASN A 125 16.78 -5.96 -0.40
CA ASN A 125 17.28 -6.90 -1.40
C ASN A 125 17.80 -6.13 -2.63
N PRO A 126 19.12 -5.86 -2.70
CA PRO A 126 19.71 -5.13 -3.84
C PRO A 126 19.57 -5.83 -5.20
N SER A 127 19.20 -7.12 -5.22
CA SER A 127 18.97 -7.90 -6.43
C SER A 127 17.48 -8.03 -6.80
N ALA A 128 16.61 -7.31 -6.08
CA ALA A 128 15.16 -7.34 -6.36
C ALA A 128 14.86 -6.78 -7.75
N LYS A 129 13.88 -7.39 -8.41
CA LYS A 129 13.31 -6.85 -9.64
C LYS A 129 12.36 -5.69 -9.32
N ASP A 130 12.08 -4.84 -10.30
CA ASP A 130 11.18 -3.70 -10.11
C ASP A 130 9.79 -4.10 -9.56
N SER A 131 9.28 -5.27 -9.94
CA SER A 131 8.02 -5.81 -9.41
C SER A 131 8.11 -6.32 -7.96
N GLU A 132 9.31 -6.41 -7.40
CA GLU A 132 9.58 -6.80 -6.01
C GLU A 132 9.96 -5.59 -5.13
N LEU A 133 9.94 -4.38 -5.70
CA LEU A 133 10.16 -3.11 -5.02
C LEU A 133 8.85 -2.36 -4.77
N THR A 134 8.91 -1.33 -3.95
CA THR A 134 7.75 -0.48 -3.63
C THR A 134 7.01 -0.03 -4.89
N GLY A 135 5.69 -0.27 -4.93
CA GLY A 135 4.81 0.02 -6.05
C GLY A 135 4.51 -1.14 -6.98
N GLY A 136 5.26 -2.23 -6.90
CA GLY A 136 5.00 -3.44 -7.68
C GLY A 136 3.79 -4.23 -7.16
N ILE A 137 3.07 -4.91 -8.05
CA ILE A 137 2.25 -6.07 -7.68
C ILE A 137 3.21 -7.23 -7.62
N TYR A 138 3.47 -7.71 -6.42
CA TYR A 138 4.63 -8.56 -6.11
C TYR A 138 4.89 -9.67 -7.13
N ARG A 139 6.10 -9.64 -7.72
CA ARG A 139 6.60 -10.51 -8.79
C ARG A 139 5.80 -10.48 -10.10
N ALA A 140 4.60 -9.91 -10.13
CA ALA A 140 3.73 -9.96 -11.29
C ALA A 140 3.87 -8.71 -12.19
N ILE A 141 3.82 -7.51 -11.62
CA ILE A 141 3.75 -6.27 -12.40
C ILE A 141 4.65 -5.21 -11.75
N ALA A 142 5.58 -4.66 -12.51
CA ALA A 142 6.40 -3.54 -12.05
C ALA A 142 5.62 -2.22 -12.10
N PRO A 143 5.92 -1.24 -11.25
CA PRO A 143 5.35 0.10 -11.39
C PRO A 143 5.87 0.77 -12.67
N ILE A 144 5.06 1.62 -13.28
CA ILE A 144 5.46 2.36 -14.50
C ILE A 144 6.52 3.42 -14.23
N ARG A 145 6.69 3.79 -12.97
CA ARG A 145 7.76 4.69 -12.48
C ARG A 145 8.04 4.44 -11.00
N GLN A 146 9.23 4.78 -10.55
CA GLN A 146 9.59 4.69 -9.14
C GLN A 146 9.63 6.09 -8.53
N VAL A 147 8.75 6.36 -7.55
CA VAL A 147 8.65 7.63 -6.81
C VAL A 147 8.68 7.42 -5.30
N TYR A 148 9.10 6.23 -4.85
CA TYR A 148 9.32 5.92 -3.44
C TYR A 148 10.45 6.79 -2.87
N ARG A 149 10.24 7.33 -1.67
CA ARG A 149 11.18 8.15 -0.91
C ARG A 149 11.69 7.33 0.27
N PRO A 150 12.95 6.85 0.21
CA PRO A 150 13.52 6.01 1.26
C PRO A 150 13.53 6.70 2.62
N THR A 151 13.12 5.98 3.66
CA THR A 151 13.07 6.43 5.07
C THR A 151 12.15 7.62 5.36
N GLU A 152 11.42 8.11 4.37
CA GLU A 152 10.42 9.15 4.52
C GLU A 152 9.01 8.56 4.59
N TRP A 153 8.04 9.38 4.99
CA TRP A 153 6.63 9.06 4.84
C TRP A 153 6.25 9.10 3.36
N ASN A 154 5.64 8.02 2.89
CA ASN A 154 5.13 7.86 1.54
C ASN A 154 3.63 7.64 1.61
N HIS A 155 2.88 8.21 0.67
CA HIS A 155 1.43 8.10 0.62
C HIS A 155 1.00 7.20 -0.53
N TYR A 156 0.26 6.14 -0.21
CA TYR A 156 -0.47 5.32 -1.17
C TYR A 156 -1.94 5.72 -1.25
N ARG A 157 -2.45 5.79 -2.48
CA ARG A 157 -3.86 5.76 -2.79
C ARG A 157 -4.10 4.62 -3.77
N VAL A 158 -4.95 3.66 -3.37
CA VAL A 158 -5.30 2.48 -4.13
C VAL A 158 -6.79 2.52 -4.44
N VAL A 159 -7.15 2.40 -5.71
CA VAL A 159 -8.54 2.25 -6.18
C VAL A 159 -8.69 0.88 -6.80
N LEU A 160 -9.59 0.06 -6.25
CA LEU A 160 -10.01 -1.20 -6.84
C LEU A 160 -11.51 -1.12 -7.15
N ASN A 161 -11.84 -1.17 -8.43
CA ASN A 161 -13.23 -1.12 -8.93
C ASN A 161 -13.41 -2.19 -10.02
N GLY A 162 -14.13 -3.28 -9.72
CA GLY A 162 -14.21 -4.44 -10.61
C GLY A 162 -12.84 -5.01 -10.94
N SER A 163 -12.46 -5.01 -12.22
CA SER A 163 -11.15 -5.40 -12.71
C SER A 163 -10.13 -4.25 -12.79
N HIS A 164 -10.56 -3.01 -12.58
CA HIS A 164 -9.67 -1.85 -12.67
C HIS A 164 -8.92 -1.62 -11.36
N LEU A 165 -7.59 -1.60 -11.44
CA LEU A 165 -6.67 -1.22 -10.37
C LEU A 165 -5.92 0.05 -10.74
N GLU A 166 -6.11 1.11 -9.97
CA GLU A 166 -5.27 2.31 -10.03
C GLU A 166 -4.50 2.46 -8.71
N VAL A 167 -3.21 2.71 -8.80
CA VAL A 167 -2.37 3.03 -7.63
C VAL A 167 -1.61 4.31 -7.87
N ALA A 168 -1.75 5.25 -6.95
CA ALA A 168 -0.89 6.42 -6.85
C ALA A 168 0.04 6.31 -5.64
N LEU A 169 1.31 6.67 -5.84
CA LEU A 169 2.33 6.80 -4.80
C LEU A 169 2.85 8.24 -4.80
N ASN A 170 2.77 8.91 -3.66
CA ASN A 170 3.18 10.31 -3.50
C ASN A 170 2.53 11.29 -4.51
N GLY A 171 1.27 11.00 -4.89
CA GLY A 171 0.50 11.79 -5.84
C GLY A 171 0.74 11.45 -7.32
N GLU A 172 1.65 10.53 -7.63
CA GLU A 172 1.95 10.09 -8.99
C GLU A 172 1.30 8.73 -9.26
N THR A 173 0.54 8.58 -10.34
CA THR A 173 0.02 7.27 -10.77
C THR A 173 1.17 6.36 -11.19
N ILE A 174 1.27 5.21 -10.53
CA ILE A 174 2.31 4.20 -10.74
C ILE A 174 1.77 2.87 -11.26
N GLN A 175 0.47 2.62 -11.12
CA GLN A 175 -0.26 1.51 -11.73
C GLN A 175 -1.60 2.02 -12.25
N ASP A 176 -1.98 1.57 -13.43
CA ASP A 176 -3.30 1.80 -14.04
C ASP A 176 -3.58 0.57 -14.93
N LEU A 177 -4.31 -0.40 -14.39
CA LEU A 177 -4.35 -1.77 -14.91
C LEU A 177 -5.78 -2.28 -15.03
N ASP A 178 -6.07 -2.97 -16.14
CA ASP A 178 -7.14 -3.94 -16.18
C ASP A 178 -6.60 -5.31 -15.74
N LEU A 179 -7.04 -5.77 -14.57
CA LEU A 179 -6.61 -7.04 -13.99
C LEU A 179 -7.02 -8.25 -14.84
N ASP A 180 -8.07 -8.15 -15.66
CA ASP A 180 -8.53 -9.23 -16.55
C ASP A 180 -7.53 -9.47 -17.71
N GLN A 181 -6.69 -8.50 -17.99
CA GLN A 181 -5.64 -8.60 -19.01
C GLN A 181 -4.32 -9.17 -18.45
N GLN A 182 -4.18 -9.37 -17.13
CA GLN A 182 -2.92 -9.77 -16.50
C GLN A 182 -2.77 -11.30 -16.48
N ASN A 183 -2.26 -11.84 -17.59
CA ASN A 183 -2.18 -13.29 -17.85
C ASN A 183 -0.87 -13.93 -17.39
N GLN A 184 0.12 -13.15 -16.94
CA GLN A 184 1.44 -13.65 -16.62
C GLN A 184 1.40 -14.57 -15.40
N VAL A 185 1.89 -15.80 -15.56
CA VAL A 185 2.17 -16.73 -14.46
C VAL A 185 3.51 -16.37 -13.83
N VAL A 186 3.54 -16.31 -12.51
CA VAL A 186 4.75 -16.05 -11.74
C VAL A 186 5.07 -17.21 -10.81
N LYS A 187 6.33 -17.32 -10.39
CA LYS A 187 6.77 -18.38 -9.46
C LYS A 187 6.59 -17.93 -8.02
N ARG A 188 6.02 -18.82 -7.21
CA ARG A 188 6.01 -18.72 -5.73
C ARG A 188 7.43 -18.85 -5.17
N HIS A 189 7.57 -18.69 -3.87
CA HIS A 189 8.85 -18.85 -3.18
C HIS A 189 9.40 -20.29 -3.24
N ASP A 190 8.54 -21.29 -3.32
CA ASP A 190 8.89 -22.70 -3.46
C ASP A 190 9.14 -23.17 -4.90
N GLY A 191 9.03 -22.24 -5.87
CA GLY A 191 9.22 -22.51 -7.30
C GLY A 191 7.96 -23.00 -8.02
N SER A 192 6.87 -23.28 -7.33
CA SER A 192 5.59 -23.62 -7.96
C SER A 192 4.96 -22.44 -8.67
N ASP A 193 4.01 -22.69 -9.57
CA ASP A 193 3.27 -21.65 -10.27
C ASP A 193 2.19 -21.02 -9.39
N ALA A 194 2.13 -19.71 -9.38
CA ALA A 194 1.01 -18.95 -8.83
C ALA A 194 -0.01 -18.66 -9.93
N PRO A 195 -1.32 -18.55 -9.58
CA PRO A 195 -2.32 -18.12 -10.56
C PRO A 195 -1.97 -16.73 -11.10
N PRO A 196 -2.19 -16.46 -12.40
CA PRO A 196 -2.05 -15.12 -12.93
C PRO A 196 -3.01 -14.17 -12.22
N VAL A 197 -2.71 -12.88 -12.23
CA VAL A 197 -3.47 -11.88 -11.48
C VAL A 197 -4.96 -11.86 -11.88
N LYS A 198 -5.28 -12.12 -13.16
CA LYS A 198 -6.66 -12.20 -13.66
C LYS A 198 -7.51 -13.26 -12.95
N ASP A 199 -6.89 -14.33 -12.50
CA ASP A 199 -7.58 -15.49 -11.89
C ASP A 199 -7.61 -15.41 -10.35
N ARG A 200 -7.06 -14.34 -9.78
CA ARG A 200 -7.05 -14.11 -8.33
C ARG A 200 -8.39 -13.55 -7.84
N PRO A 201 -8.72 -13.68 -6.55
CA PRO A 201 -10.02 -13.26 -5.99
C PRO A 201 -10.36 -11.79 -6.28
N ARG A 202 -11.64 -11.52 -6.56
CA ARG A 202 -12.20 -10.16 -6.70
C ARG A 202 -12.79 -9.63 -5.39
N LYS A 203 -12.84 -10.46 -4.35
CA LYS A 203 -13.25 -10.11 -2.99
C LYS A 203 -12.32 -10.77 -1.99
N GLY A 204 -11.97 -10.06 -0.93
CA GLY A 204 -11.13 -10.58 0.13
C GLY A 204 -10.69 -9.48 1.10
N ARG A 205 -9.72 -9.81 1.93
CA ARG A 205 -9.22 -8.95 3.00
C ARG A 205 -8.19 -7.96 2.49
N ILE A 206 -8.06 -6.85 3.20
CA ILE A 206 -6.92 -5.95 3.12
C ILE A 206 -5.99 -6.21 4.32
N GLY A 207 -4.74 -5.76 4.22
CA GLY A 207 -3.81 -5.91 5.34
C GLY A 207 -2.42 -5.35 5.09
N PHE A 208 -1.56 -5.58 6.08
CA PHE A 208 -0.18 -5.10 6.07
C PHE A 208 0.76 -6.23 6.51
N GLN A 209 1.93 -6.30 5.90
CA GLN A 209 2.94 -7.32 6.18
C GLN A 209 4.07 -6.76 7.06
N GLU A 210 4.69 -7.62 7.87
CA GLU A 210 5.93 -7.31 8.58
C GLU A 210 6.99 -8.39 8.29
N LEU A 211 7.92 -8.04 7.38
CA LEU A 211 9.07 -8.87 7.00
C LEU A 211 10.41 -8.12 7.10
N SER A 212 10.41 -6.93 7.69
CA SER A 212 11.61 -6.11 7.85
C SER A 212 12.71 -6.83 8.64
N ARG A 213 13.93 -6.37 8.52
CA ARG A 213 15.10 -6.89 9.23
C ARG A 213 15.70 -5.83 10.14
N GLY A 214 16.40 -6.27 11.17
CA GLY A 214 17.19 -5.38 12.03
C GLY A 214 16.38 -4.29 12.73
N GLY A 215 15.11 -4.55 13.08
CA GLY A 215 14.25 -3.57 13.77
C GLY A 215 13.74 -2.44 12.88
N SER A 216 13.90 -2.54 11.56
CA SER A 216 13.39 -1.56 10.58
C SER A 216 11.89 -1.74 10.30
N HIS A 217 11.06 -1.88 11.33
CA HIS A 217 9.63 -2.15 11.22
C HIS A 217 8.91 -1.15 10.33
N VAL A 218 7.86 -1.64 9.64
CA VAL A 218 6.96 -0.76 8.92
C VAL A 218 6.16 0.11 9.91
N GLU A 219 6.07 1.39 9.58
CA GLU A 219 5.18 2.33 10.25
C GLU A 219 4.07 2.74 9.28
N ILE A 220 2.80 2.70 9.75
CA ILE A 220 1.63 3.06 8.95
C ILE A 220 0.79 4.06 9.75
N ARG A 221 0.34 5.12 9.09
CA ARG A 221 -0.56 6.12 9.70
C ARG A 221 -1.60 6.62 8.70
N GLN A 222 -2.60 7.33 9.20
CA GLN A 222 -3.67 7.93 8.39
C GLN A 222 -4.37 6.92 7.47
N ALA A 223 -4.36 5.63 7.85
CA ALA A 223 -4.96 4.58 7.06
C ALA A 223 -6.48 4.67 7.11
N ARG A 224 -7.13 4.78 5.94
CA ARG A 224 -8.58 4.91 5.78
C ARG A 224 -9.07 4.20 4.54
N ILE A 225 -10.30 3.73 4.56
CA ILE A 225 -10.92 3.01 3.45
C ILE A 225 -12.32 3.56 3.16
N LYS A 226 -12.68 3.61 1.89
CA LYS A 226 -14.03 3.86 1.39
C LYS A 226 -14.47 2.65 0.59
N ALA A 227 -15.39 1.84 1.13
CA ALA A 227 -16.06 0.79 0.36
C ALA A 227 -16.96 1.43 -0.69
N MET A 228 -17.02 0.83 -1.89
CA MET A 228 -17.78 1.35 -3.03
C MET A 228 -18.94 0.41 -3.43
N ASP A 229 -19.21 -0.63 -2.64
CA ASP A 229 -20.27 -1.66 -2.76
C ASP A 229 -21.54 -1.30 -1.96
#